data_7c09cd1ab3873c61f5bc3ffe57756a22
#
_entry.id   7c09cd1ab3873c61f5bc3ffe57756a22
#
_cell.length_a   1.000
_cell.length_b   1.000
_cell.length_c   1.000
_cell.angle_alpha   90.00
_cell.angle_beta   90.00
_cell.angle_gamma   90.00
#
_symmetry.space_group_name_H-M   'P 1'
#
loop_
_entity.id
_entity.type
_entity.pdbx_description
1 polymer ?
#
loop_
_entity_poly.entity_id
_entity_poly.type
_entity_poly.pdbx_seq_one_letter_code
_entity_poly.pdbx_strand_id
1 'polypeptide(L)'
;MITKALLVASLTGIGGCSTLGEYIQVFFAPEDQDLMEQIAWCESSADPDDQYSLAVNKKSGATGWFQHLPKWWDERSKKAGYEGAHILDPEANVAVASYLYYNMNSNKRWSGASHWWPSYRCWGGK
;
A
#
# COMPACT_ATOMS: atom_id res chain seq x y z
N MET A 1 1.42 -15.46 1.98
CA MET A 1 1.27 -14.00 2.00
C MET A 1 1.05 -13.49 3.39
N ILE A 2 0.05 -13.99 4.04
CA ILE A 2 -0.26 -13.59 5.41
C ILE A 2 0.91 -13.86 6.34
N THR A 3 1.68 -14.92 6.07
CA THR A 3 2.86 -15.25 6.86
C THR A 3 3.86 -14.11 6.89
N LYS A 4 4.00 -13.39 5.79
CA LYS A 4 4.91 -12.24 5.75
C LYS A 4 4.45 -11.13 6.66
N ALA A 5 3.15 -10.87 6.69
CA ALA A 5 2.61 -9.85 7.58
C ALA A 5 2.91 -10.20 9.04
N LEU A 6 2.86 -11.49 9.39
CA LEU A 6 3.20 -11.91 10.74
C LEU A 6 4.67 -11.69 11.06
N LEU A 7 5.56 -11.91 10.07
CA LEU A 7 6.97 -11.64 10.26
C LEU A 7 7.21 -10.17 10.53
N VAL A 8 6.44 -9.31 9.88
CA VAL A 8 6.51 -7.88 10.12
C VAL A 8 6.23 -7.56 11.57
N ALA A 9 5.24 -8.20 12.14
CA ALA A 9 4.89 -7.96 13.52
C ALA A 9 6.08 -8.18 14.44
N SER A 10 6.95 -9.12 14.10
CA SER A 10 8.14 -9.39 14.90
C SER A 10 9.22 -8.31 14.74
N LEU A 11 9.05 -7.42 13.76
CA LEU A 11 9.99 -6.33 13.49
C LEU A 11 9.44 -4.99 13.94
N THR A 12 8.47 -5.00 14.82
CA THR A 12 7.79 -3.77 15.24
C THR A 12 8.70 -2.75 15.89
N GLY A 13 9.87 -3.16 16.36
CA GLY A 13 10.84 -2.20 16.90
C GLY A 13 11.30 -1.16 15.89
N ILE A 14 11.06 -1.39 14.61
CA ILE A 14 11.40 -0.46 13.54
C ILE A 14 10.39 0.68 13.45
N GLY A 15 9.15 0.44 13.92
CA GLY A 15 8.06 1.35 13.72
C GLY A 15 8.37 2.79 14.09
N GLY A 16 7.64 3.73 13.56
CA GLY A 16 7.79 5.15 13.79
C GLY A 16 8.78 5.83 12.88
N CYS A 17 9.91 5.19 12.57
CA CYS A 17 10.94 5.76 11.69
C CYS A 17 11.08 4.99 10.38
N SER A 18 10.18 4.06 10.11
CA SER A 18 10.26 3.25 8.89
C SER A 18 9.87 4.05 7.66
N THR A 19 10.51 3.72 6.54
CA THR A 19 10.24 4.36 5.26
C THR A 19 9.28 3.53 4.43
N LEU A 20 8.75 4.14 3.37
CA LEU A 20 7.91 3.42 2.41
C LEU A 20 8.62 2.15 1.91
N GLY A 21 9.89 2.28 1.51
CA GLY A 21 10.64 1.13 1.02
C GLY A 21 10.74 0.01 2.04
N GLU A 22 10.95 0.35 3.30
CA GLU A 22 11.02 -0.66 4.36
C GLU A 22 9.68 -1.35 4.56
N TYR A 23 8.59 -0.60 4.56
CA TYR A 23 7.26 -1.21 4.67
C TYR A 23 6.96 -2.12 3.47
N ILE A 24 7.38 -1.70 2.26
CA ILE A 24 7.16 -2.54 1.08
C ILE A 24 7.93 -3.85 1.23
N GLN A 25 9.18 -3.81 1.72
CA GLN A 25 9.94 -5.03 1.93
C GLN A 25 9.26 -5.99 2.91
N VAL A 26 8.55 -5.43 3.85
CA VAL A 26 7.90 -6.20 4.90
C VAL A 26 6.56 -6.78 4.44
N PHE A 27 5.77 -5.99 3.73
CA PHE A 27 4.39 -6.38 3.38
C PHE A 27 4.26 -7.04 2.01
N PHE A 28 5.28 -6.98 1.16
CA PHE A 28 5.18 -7.55 -0.19
C PHE A 28 6.29 -8.56 -0.45
N ALA A 29 5.95 -9.58 -1.25
CA ALA A 29 6.94 -10.58 -1.68
C ALA A 29 8.05 -9.90 -2.48
N PRO A 30 9.30 -10.43 -2.42
CA PRO A 30 10.41 -9.82 -3.14
C PRO A 30 10.13 -9.53 -4.61
N GLU A 31 9.45 -10.45 -5.29
CA GLU A 31 9.16 -10.30 -6.72
C GLU A 31 8.16 -9.19 -7.02
N ASP A 32 7.44 -8.69 -6.00
CA ASP A 32 6.43 -7.64 -6.19
C ASP A 32 6.90 -6.26 -5.72
N GLN A 33 8.03 -6.18 -5.06
CA GLN A 33 8.45 -4.94 -4.40
C GLN A 33 8.72 -3.79 -5.37
N ASP A 34 9.43 -4.07 -6.47
CA ASP A 34 9.72 -3.03 -7.45
C ASP A 34 8.45 -2.46 -8.06
N LEU A 35 7.49 -3.32 -8.37
CA LEU A 35 6.22 -2.88 -8.91
C LEU A 35 5.49 -1.98 -7.92
N MET A 36 5.49 -2.36 -6.64
CA MET A 36 4.77 -1.59 -5.64
C MET A 36 5.42 -0.23 -5.39
N GLU A 37 6.74 -0.14 -5.47
CA GLU A 37 7.41 1.16 -5.41
C GLU A 37 7.00 2.05 -6.59
N GLN A 38 6.92 1.47 -7.78
CA GLN A 38 6.48 2.22 -8.95
C GLN A 38 5.03 2.67 -8.83
N ILE A 39 4.16 1.82 -8.31
CA ILE A 39 2.76 2.18 -8.11
C ILE A 39 2.66 3.35 -7.12
N ALA A 40 3.37 3.28 -6.00
CA ALA A 40 3.35 4.37 -5.03
C ALA A 40 3.85 5.68 -5.65
N TRP A 41 4.91 5.62 -6.44
CA TRP A 41 5.39 6.79 -7.15
C TRP A 41 4.32 7.36 -8.09
N CYS A 42 3.67 6.49 -8.85
CA CYS A 42 2.65 6.91 -9.81
C CYS A 42 1.40 7.47 -9.14
N GLU A 43 1.05 6.94 -7.98
CA GLU A 43 -0.16 7.36 -7.26
C GLU A 43 0.04 8.66 -6.49
N SER A 44 1.19 8.82 -5.86
CA SER A 44 1.39 9.94 -4.92
C SER A 44 2.76 10.61 -5.04
N SER A 45 3.55 10.26 -6.04
CA SER A 45 4.93 10.72 -6.17
C SER A 45 5.79 10.31 -4.98
N ALA A 46 5.45 9.21 -4.35
CA ALA A 46 6.14 8.75 -3.15
C ALA A 46 7.49 8.13 -3.50
N ASP A 47 8.51 8.51 -2.75
CA ASP A 47 9.86 7.99 -2.87
C ASP A 47 10.05 6.90 -1.82
N PRO A 48 10.84 5.83 -2.08
CA PRO A 48 11.06 4.79 -1.07
C PRO A 48 11.63 5.31 0.25
N ASP A 49 12.27 6.48 0.27
CA ASP A 49 12.81 7.05 1.50
C ASP A 49 11.78 7.87 2.28
N ASP A 50 10.58 8.05 1.76
CA ASP A 50 9.53 8.82 2.43
C ASP A 50 9.11 8.13 3.73
N GLN A 51 8.90 8.95 4.77
CA GLN A 51 8.45 8.47 6.07
C GLN A 51 6.98 8.76 6.35
N TYR A 52 6.37 9.65 5.58
CA TYR A 52 5.00 10.12 5.84
C TYR A 52 4.10 9.90 4.63
N SER A 53 2.93 9.35 4.88
CA SER A 53 1.96 8.98 3.84
C SER A 53 0.81 10.01 3.85
N LEU A 54 1.10 11.23 3.37
CA LEU A 54 0.22 12.38 3.57
C LEU A 54 -0.48 12.91 2.31
N ALA A 55 -0.15 12.38 1.14
CA ALA A 55 -0.71 12.90 -0.11
C ALA A 55 -2.23 12.69 -0.16
N VAL A 56 -2.96 13.75 -0.55
CA VAL A 56 -4.41 13.66 -0.71
C VAL A 56 -4.80 14.19 -2.07
N ASN A 57 -5.54 13.39 -2.82
CA ASN A 57 -6.09 13.81 -4.11
C ASN A 57 -7.31 14.69 -3.84
N LYS A 58 -7.26 15.95 -4.28
CA LYS A 58 -8.31 16.93 -3.97
C LYS A 58 -9.65 16.57 -4.60
N LYS A 59 -9.67 15.83 -5.70
CA LYS A 59 -10.92 15.47 -6.37
C LYS A 59 -11.58 14.25 -5.76
N SER A 60 -10.80 13.20 -5.50
CA SER A 60 -11.36 11.93 -5.02
C SER A 60 -11.26 11.74 -3.52
N GLY A 61 -10.37 12.49 -2.86
CA GLY A 61 -10.08 12.26 -1.46
C GLY A 61 -9.13 11.09 -1.22
N ALA A 62 -8.67 10.44 -2.28
CA ALA A 62 -7.74 9.32 -2.14
C ALA A 62 -6.50 9.77 -1.37
N THR A 63 -6.06 8.96 -0.42
CA THR A 63 -5.10 9.39 0.60
C THR A 63 -3.92 8.45 0.73
N GLY A 64 -2.74 9.05 0.93
CA GLY A 64 -1.52 8.35 1.29
C GLY A 64 -0.74 7.83 0.10
N TRP A 65 0.30 7.07 0.40
CA TRP A 65 1.21 6.55 -0.62
C TRP A 65 0.50 5.77 -1.71
N PHE A 66 -0.46 4.93 -1.32
CA PHE A 66 -1.18 4.07 -2.26
C PHE A 66 -2.58 4.59 -2.58
N GLN A 67 -2.90 5.82 -2.16
CA GLN A 67 -4.14 6.52 -2.55
C GLN A 67 -5.40 5.72 -2.26
N HIS A 68 -5.62 5.38 -1.01
CA HIS A 68 -6.84 4.69 -0.60
C HIS A 68 -8.01 5.65 -0.52
N LEU A 69 -9.17 5.19 -0.98
CA LEU A 69 -10.39 5.98 -0.91
C LEU A 69 -10.97 5.93 0.50
N PRO A 70 -11.28 7.09 1.10
CA PRO A 70 -11.83 7.12 2.46
C PRO A 70 -13.08 6.27 2.64
N LYS A 71 -13.93 6.21 1.62
CA LYS A 71 -15.20 5.46 1.75
C LYS A 71 -15.00 3.96 1.93
N TRP A 72 -13.85 3.43 1.53
CA TRP A 72 -13.55 2.00 1.70
C TRP A 72 -12.58 1.73 2.83
N TRP A 73 -12.03 2.78 3.43
CA TRP A 73 -10.92 2.62 4.36
C TRP A 73 -11.26 1.79 5.60
N ASP A 74 -12.39 2.09 6.24
CA ASP A 74 -12.75 1.39 7.48
C ASP A 74 -12.89 -0.11 7.24
N GLU A 75 -13.57 -0.48 6.16
CA GLU A 75 -13.76 -1.89 5.84
C GLU A 75 -12.44 -2.56 5.48
N ARG A 76 -11.64 -1.92 4.66
CA ARG A 76 -10.40 -2.52 4.17
C ARG A 76 -9.32 -2.58 5.23
N SER A 77 -9.21 -1.55 6.05
CA SER A 77 -8.23 -1.57 7.13
C SER A 77 -8.58 -2.65 8.16
N LYS A 78 -9.87 -2.82 8.45
CA LYS A 78 -10.30 -3.91 9.33
C LYS A 78 -9.91 -5.27 8.77
N LYS A 79 -10.18 -5.50 7.49
CA LYS A 79 -9.83 -6.78 6.85
C LYS A 79 -8.34 -7.02 6.79
N ALA A 80 -7.56 -5.95 6.69
CA ALA A 80 -6.10 -6.05 6.66
C ALA A 80 -5.48 -6.23 8.04
N GLY A 81 -6.30 -6.25 9.10
CA GLY A 81 -5.80 -6.40 10.46
C GLY A 81 -5.43 -5.09 11.13
N TYR A 82 -5.89 -3.96 10.59
CA TYR A 82 -5.57 -2.62 11.08
C TYR A 82 -6.84 -1.84 11.42
N GLU A 83 -7.81 -2.52 11.99
CA GLU A 83 -9.08 -1.89 12.37
C GLU A 83 -8.83 -0.67 13.26
N GLY A 84 -9.46 0.45 12.90
CA GLY A 84 -9.33 1.69 13.67
C GLY A 84 -8.13 2.54 13.33
N ALA A 85 -7.22 2.07 12.47
CA ALA A 85 -6.07 2.85 12.08
C ALA A 85 -6.50 4.07 11.26
N HIS A 86 -5.82 5.19 11.47
CA HIS A 86 -6.08 6.38 10.69
C HIS A 86 -5.58 6.18 9.26
N ILE A 87 -6.30 6.75 8.29
CA ILE A 87 -5.92 6.62 6.88
C ILE A 87 -4.55 7.24 6.57
N LEU A 88 -4.07 8.15 7.41
CA LEU A 88 -2.74 8.75 7.28
C LEU A 88 -1.65 7.94 7.96
N ASP A 89 -1.99 6.82 8.61
CA ASP A 89 -1.00 5.95 9.23
C ASP A 89 -0.19 5.26 8.14
N PRO A 90 1.14 5.49 8.07
CA PRO A 90 1.94 4.94 6.98
C PRO A 90 1.99 3.42 6.97
N GLU A 91 2.10 2.78 8.12
CA GLU A 91 2.12 1.32 8.15
C GLU A 91 0.79 0.75 7.66
N ALA A 92 -0.32 1.31 8.14
CA ALA A 92 -1.64 0.84 7.73
C ALA A 92 -1.87 1.07 6.23
N ASN A 93 -1.36 2.18 5.68
CA ASN A 93 -1.51 2.45 4.25
C ASN A 93 -0.89 1.34 3.40
N VAL A 94 0.33 0.91 3.76
CA VAL A 94 1.01 -0.16 3.03
C VAL A 94 0.36 -1.51 3.30
N ALA A 95 -0.02 -1.77 4.55
CA ALA A 95 -0.67 -3.04 4.91
C ALA A 95 -1.98 -3.24 4.15
N VAL A 96 -2.79 -2.18 4.01
CA VAL A 96 -4.04 -2.26 3.25
C VAL A 96 -3.75 -2.47 1.77
N ALA A 97 -2.73 -1.80 1.23
CA ALA A 97 -2.34 -2.04 -0.16
C ALA A 97 -1.95 -3.50 -0.39
N SER A 98 -1.19 -4.08 0.55
CA SER A 98 -0.82 -5.49 0.48
C SER A 98 -2.04 -6.39 0.54
N TYR A 99 -2.98 -6.09 1.42
CA TYR A 99 -4.22 -6.86 1.52
C TYR A 99 -4.98 -6.85 0.19
N LEU A 100 -5.13 -5.68 -0.42
CA LEU A 100 -5.81 -5.56 -1.71
C LEU A 100 -5.09 -6.35 -2.79
N TYR A 101 -3.78 -6.24 -2.83
CA TYR A 101 -2.98 -6.87 -3.86
C TYR A 101 -3.07 -8.40 -3.80
N TYR A 102 -2.98 -8.96 -2.59
CA TYR A 102 -2.92 -10.41 -2.44
C TYR A 102 -4.28 -11.07 -2.19
N ASN A 103 -5.26 -10.35 -1.66
CA ASN A 103 -6.51 -10.96 -1.23
C ASN A 103 -7.75 -10.47 -1.97
N MET A 104 -7.69 -9.34 -2.64
CA MET A 104 -8.85 -8.80 -3.35
C MET A 104 -8.58 -8.65 -4.84
N ASN A 105 -7.83 -9.59 -5.39
CA ASN A 105 -7.52 -9.60 -6.81
C ASN A 105 -8.72 -10.09 -7.60
N SER A 106 -9.44 -9.17 -8.22
CA SER A 106 -10.60 -9.51 -9.03
C SER A 106 -10.30 -9.54 -10.53
N ASN A 107 -9.09 -9.15 -10.94
CA ASN A 107 -8.71 -9.10 -12.34
C ASN A 107 -7.43 -9.89 -12.56
N LYS A 108 -7.56 -11.06 -13.18
CA LYS A 108 -6.43 -11.97 -13.38
C LYS A 108 -5.37 -11.43 -14.33
N ARG A 109 -5.74 -10.48 -15.19
CA ARG A 109 -4.81 -9.94 -16.19
C ARG A 109 -3.67 -9.16 -15.56
N TRP A 110 -3.96 -8.39 -14.53
CA TRP A 110 -2.95 -7.57 -13.86
C TRP A 110 -2.70 -7.98 -12.43
N SER A 111 -3.18 -9.18 -12.05
CA SER A 111 -3.08 -9.65 -10.69
C SER A 111 -3.65 -8.61 -9.71
N GLY A 112 -3.08 -8.46 -8.53
CA GLY A 112 -3.56 -7.49 -7.54
C GLY A 112 -3.38 -6.04 -7.93
N ALA A 113 -2.53 -5.76 -8.91
CA ALA A 113 -2.29 -4.38 -9.34
C ALA A 113 -3.52 -3.73 -9.98
N SER A 114 -4.55 -4.51 -10.29
CA SER A 114 -5.79 -3.98 -10.89
C SER A 114 -6.43 -2.89 -10.03
N HIS A 115 -6.17 -2.86 -8.73
CA HIS A 115 -6.70 -1.81 -7.86
C HIS A 115 -6.14 -0.42 -8.23
N TRP A 116 -4.99 -0.38 -8.89
CA TRP A 116 -4.35 0.86 -9.29
C TRP A 116 -4.42 1.06 -10.80
N TRP A 117 -5.40 0.43 -11.45
CA TRP A 117 -5.59 0.51 -12.89
C TRP A 117 -5.62 1.95 -13.43
N PRO A 118 -6.26 2.92 -12.76
CA PRO A 118 -6.29 4.27 -13.31
C PRO A 118 -4.91 4.88 -13.58
N SER A 119 -3.86 4.44 -12.88
CA SER A 119 -2.50 4.94 -13.13
C SER A 119 -1.66 3.98 -13.96
N TYR A 120 -2.28 2.99 -14.60
CA TYR A 120 -1.56 1.94 -15.33
C TYR A 120 -0.56 2.49 -16.36
N ARG A 121 -0.88 3.60 -17.01
CA ARG A 121 0.03 4.17 -18.00
C ARG A 121 1.38 4.55 -17.39
N CYS A 122 1.40 4.84 -16.11
CA CYS A 122 2.62 5.23 -15.42
C CYS A 122 3.46 4.01 -15.03
N TRP A 123 2.85 2.96 -14.47
CA TRP A 123 3.61 1.82 -13.95
C TRP A 123 3.56 0.58 -14.83
N GLY A 124 2.54 0.45 -15.67
CA GLY A 124 2.29 -0.80 -16.38
C GLY A 124 3.09 -0.99 -17.65
N GLY A 125 3.73 0.06 -18.16
CA GLY A 125 4.53 -0.01 -19.38
C GLY A 125 6.00 -0.27 -19.15
N LYS A 126 6.38 -0.56 -17.95
CA LYS A 126 7.79 -0.73 -17.56
C LYS A 126 8.29 -2.13 -17.78
#